data_4e12f0223d2d121ef4d1f35dae1c9f5d
#
_entry.id   4e12f0223d2d121ef4d1f35dae1c9f5d
#
_cell.length_a   1.000
_cell.length_b   1.000
_cell.length_c   1.000
_cell.angle_alpha   90.00
_cell.angle_beta   90.00
_cell.angle_gamma   90.00
#
_symmetry.space_group_name_H-M   'P 1'
#
loop_
_entity.id
_entity.type
_entity.pdbx_description
1 polymer ?
#
loop_
_entity_poly.entity_id
_entity_poly.type
_entity_poly.pdbx_seq_one_letter_code
_entity_poly.pdbx_strand_id
1 'polypeptide(L)'
;MLNEFISYLNEQIGQPYLWGGQHTRLTPDTYEAIIHKREDGRGGYKDGTTYADASIAYCKSLFDMGLTVLFAYDCSGLGMYWLQNVKHLYKGDANANTMLGRCSDLTRTDPPKKGWWVFRQDDSGKATHIGYMVDDDWLVEAKGRKYGVVVTKFAAKDWSVWGIPDVFYDEIAYPEPVPPEPPEPEPKTKYAEVIGKSVRVRSSDSVLGRTQFIAHNEAWYKARGIQHGNDTFPLVGIAPSGWYQIETDRDESYITSKTKYTKLVEK
;
A
#
# COMPACT_ATOMS: atom_id res chain seq x y z
N MET A 1 -0.55 16.35 -6.65
CA MET A 1 -0.64 15.98 -5.21
C MET A 1 -1.34 14.63 -5.02
N LEU A 2 -2.50 14.40 -5.65
CA LEU A 2 -3.23 13.12 -5.59
C LEU A 2 -2.37 11.92 -6.03
N ASN A 3 -1.67 12.00 -7.16
CA ASN A 3 -0.82 10.92 -7.64
C ASN A 3 0.34 10.60 -6.68
N GLU A 4 0.91 11.58 -6.00
CA GLU A 4 1.92 11.36 -4.96
C GLU A 4 1.35 10.65 -3.73
N PHE A 5 0.10 10.97 -3.35
CA PHE A 5 -0.60 10.26 -2.28
C PHE A 5 -0.84 8.79 -2.65
N ILE A 6 -1.28 8.53 -3.85
CA ILE A 6 -1.49 7.17 -4.37
C ILE A 6 -0.17 6.41 -4.42
N SER A 7 0.91 7.03 -4.90
CA SER A 7 2.25 6.42 -4.90
C SER A 7 2.68 6.06 -3.48
N TYR A 8 2.51 6.99 -2.54
CA TYR A 8 2.78 6.72 -1.12
C TYR A 8 1.98 5.52 -0.59
N LEU A 9 0.66 5.45 -0.85
CA LEU A 9 -0.19 4.34 -0.40
C LEU A 9 0.32 3.00 -0.94
N ASN A 10 0.67 2.95 -2.22
CA ASN A 10 1.20 1.75 -2.86
C ASN A 10 2.54 1.30 -2.24
N GLU A 11 3.37 2.25 -1.82
CA GLU A 11 4.63 1.93 -1.12
C GLU A 11 4.41 1.28 0.25
N GLN A 12 3.26 1.50 0.88
CA GLN A 12 2.96 0.94 2.19
C GLN A 12 2.34 -0.47 2.13
N ILE A 13 2.02 -0.98 0.94
CA ILE A 13 1.45 -2.32 0.79
C ILE A 13 2.37 -3.38 1.43
N GLY A 14 1.78 -4.24 2.26
CA GLY A 14 2.49 -5.27 3.02
C GLY A 14 3.00 -4.81 4.38
N GLN A 15 2.90 -3.53 4.73
CA GLN A 15 3.22 -3.05 6.07
C GLN A 15 2.18 -3.55 7.11
N PRO A 16 2.56 -3.75 8.38
CA PRO A 16 1.66 -4.29 9.39
C PRO A 16 0.57 -3.30 9.81
N TYR A 17 -0.56 -3.85 10.23
CA TYR A 17 -1.58 -3.10 10.95
C TYR A 17 -1.23 -3.01 12.45
N LEU A 18 -1.43 -1.83 13.03
CA LEU A 18 -1.34 -1.62 14.47
C LEU A 18 -2.36 -0.56 14.89
N TRP A 19 -3.16 -0.82 15.89
CA TRP A 19 -4.14 0.15 16.40
C TRP A 19 -3.47 1.47 16.84
N GLY A 20 -3.98 2.59 16.34
CA GLY A 20 -3.40 3.92 16.54
C GLY A 20 -2.01 4.07 15.90
N GLY A 21 -1.65 3.17 14.98
CA GLY A 21 -0.41 3.27 14.22
C GLY A 21 -0.50 4.34 13.14
N GLN A 22 0.47 5.24 13.12
CA GLN A 22 0.65 6.28 12.11
C GLN A 22 2.13 6.34 11.76
N HIS A 23 2.59 5.42 10.91
CA HIS A 23 4.02 5.22 10.60
C HIS A 23 4.84 4.79 11.84
N THR A 24 4.25 3.95 12.69
CA THR A 24 4.92 3.46 13.90
C THR A 24 6.06 2.53 13.50
N ARG A 25 7.30 2.92 13.79
CA ARG A 25 8.48 2.14 13.48
C ARG A 25 8.58 0.90 14.38
N LEU A 26 8.72 -0.28 13.78
CA LEU A 26 8.91 -1.56 14.44
C LEU A 26 10.22 -2.20 13.97
N THR A 27 10.96 -2.81 14.90
CA THR A 27 12.18 -3.58 14.62
C THR A 27 12.08 -4.94 15.29
N PRO A 28 12.91 -5.95 14.94
CA PRO A 28 12.92 -7.24 15.62
C PRO A 28 13.02 -7.14 17.15
N ASP A 29 13.72 -6.14 17.68
CA ASP A 29 13.93 -5.97 19.11
C ASP A 29 12.78 -5.25 19.85
N THR A 30 11.91 -4.54 19.12
CA THR A 30 10.92 -3.61 19.73
C THR A 30 9.47 -3.93 19.42
N TYR A 31 9.21 -4.71 18.37
CA TYR A 31 7.85 -4.86 17.83
C TYR A 31 6.87 -5.49 18.83
N GLU A 32 7.26 -6.53 19.55
CA GLU A 32 6.38 -7.20 20.51
C GLU A 32 5.94 -6.25 21.63
N ALA A 33 6.88 -5.56 22.25
CA ALA A 33 6.60 -4.63 23.33
C ALA A 33 5.67 -3.48 22.87
N ILE A 34 5.89 -2.95 21.65
CA ILE A 34 5.06 -1.90 21.07
C ILE A 34 3.65 -2.43 20.78
N ILE A 35 3.54 -3.65 20.23
CA ILE A 35 2.25 -4.27 19.92
C ILE A 35 1.46 -4.55 21.19
N HIS A 36 2.06 -5.18 22.19
CA HIS A 36 1.42 -5.42 23.50
C HIS A 36 0.89 -4.12 24.10
N LYS A 37 1.70 -3.07 24.15
CA LYS A 37 1.28 -1.74 24.65
C LYS A 37 0.04 -1.18 23.94
N ARG A 38 -0.17 -1.50 22.67
CA ARG A 38 -1.24 -0.95 21.82
C ARG A 38 -2.46 -1.87 21.71
N GLU A 39 -2.27 -3.18 21.76
CA GLU A 39 -3.29 -4.16 21.39
C GLU A 39 -3.81 -4.99 22.57
N ASP A 40 -3.08 -5.09 23.70
CA ASP A 40 -3.54 -5.85 24.86
C ASP A 40 -4.86 -5.31 25.40
N GLY A 41 -5.77 -6.25 25.74
CA GLY A 41 -7.10 -5.93 26.26
C GLY A 41 -8.10 -5.40 25.22
N ARG A 42 -7.72 -5.27 23.95
CA ARG A 42 -8.64 -4.77 22.90
C ARG A 42 -9.55 -5.85 22.30
N GLY A 43 -9.28 -7.12 22.59
CA GLY A 43 -10.07 -8.24 22.11
C GLY A 43 -9.29 -9.21 21.22
N GLY A 44 -10.03 -9.99 20.43
CA GLY A 44 -9.47 -11.04 19.58
C GLY A 44 -10.47 -11.53 18.53
N TYR A 45 -10.08 -12.58 17.86
CA TYR A 45 -10.87 -13.25 16.84
C TYR A 45 -11.68 -14.42 17.42
N LYS A 46 -12.68 -14.90 16.68
CA LYS A 46 -13.52 -16.03 17.09
C LYS A 46 -12.76 -17.34 17.31
N ASP A 47 -11.57 -17.48 16.73
CA ASP A 47 -10.66 -18.60 16.88
C ASP A 47 -9.83 -18.56 18.18
N GLY A 48 -10.04 -17.55 19.02
CA GLY A 48 -9.33 -17.35 20.28
C GLY A 48 -8.00 -16.57 20.14
N THR A 49 -7.54 -16.27 18.94
CA THR A 49 -6.33 -15.46 18.71
C THR A 49 -6.58 -14.04 19.18
N THR A 50 -5.74 -13.51 20.07
CA THR A 50 -5.82 -12.09 20.47
C THR A 50 -5.41 -11.16 19.33
N TYR A 51 -5.79 -9.88 19.44
CA TYR A 51 -5.34 -8.90 18.46
C TYR A 51 -3.81 -8.68 18.53
N ALA A 52 -3.22 -8.74 19.73
CA ALA A 52 -1.78 -8.69 19.91
C ALA A 52 -1.08 -9.86 19.21
N ASP A 53 -1.52 -11.11 19.46
CA ASP A 53 -0.93 -12.31 18.84
C ASP A 53 -1.00 -12.25 17.31
N ALA A 54 -2.12 -11.79 16.76
CA ALA A 54 -2.27 -11.67 15.31
C ALA A 54 -1.30 -10.64 14.71
N SER A 55 -1.12 -9.49 15.37
CA SER A 55 -0.15 -8.47 14.95
C SER A 55 1.29 -8.96 15.08
N ILE A 56 1.61 -9.64 16.18
CA ILE A 56 2.94 -10.23 16.42
C ILE A 56 3.25 -11.26 15.34
N ALA A 57 2.33 -12.21 15.08
CA ALA A 57 2.52 -13.23 14.07
C ALA A 57 2.73 -12.63 12.67
N TYR A 58 1.99 -11.57 12.33
CA TYR A 58 2.16 -10.87 11.05
C TYR A 58 3.55 -10.20 10.96
N CYS A 59 3.94 -9.41 11.97
CA CYS A 59 5.25 -8.76 12.00
C CYS A 59 6.39 -9.77 11.97
N LYS A 60 6.29 -10.84 12.78
CA LYS A 60 7.28 -11.93 12.79
C LYS A 60 7.46 -12.52 11.39
N SER A 61 6.38 -12.79 10.67
CA SER A 61 6.47 -13.35 9.31
C SER A 61 7.23 -12.43 8.35
N LEU A 62 7.14 -11.12 8.54
CA LEU A 62 7.88 -10.13 7.73
C LEU A 62 9.37 -10.09 8.12
N PHE A 63 9.69 -10.15 9.41
CA PHE A 63 11.07 -10.22 9.88
C PHE A 63 11.75 -11.53 9.45
N ASP A 64 11.05 -12.66 9.52
CA ASP A 64 11.55 -13.97 9.05
C ASP A 64 11.86 -13.96 7.53
N MET A 65 11.23 -13.05 6.75
CA MET A 65 11.57 -12.81 5.36
C MET A 65 12.79 -11.88 5.16
N GLY A 66 13.42 -11.44 6.25
CA GLY A 66 14.63 -10.63 6.24
C GLY A 66 14.41 -9.11 6.20
N LEU A 67 13.18 -8.63 6.45
CA LEU A 67 12.99 -7.22 6.70
C LEU A 67 13.57 -6.88 8.09
N THR A 68 14.14 -5.70 8.24
CA THR A 68 14.77 -5.25 9.50
C THR A 68 14.03 -4.09 10.15
N VAL A 69 13.16 -3.42 9.39
CA VAL A 69 12.33 -2.31 9.86
C VAL A 69 10.98 -2.40 9.17
N LEU A 70 9.91 -2.25 9.94
CA LEU A 70 8.53 -2.15 9.46
C LEU A 70 7.95 -0.82 9.94
N PHE A 71 6.93 -0.34 9.23
CA PHE A 71 6.14 0.82 9.63
C PHE A 71 4.67 0.41 9.73
N ALA A 72 4.11 0.51 10.94
CA ALA A 72 2.76 0.06 11.20
C ALA A 72 1.74 1.19 11.13
N TYR A 73 0.56 0.87 10.63
CA TYR A 73 -0.55 1.80 10.43
C TYR A 73 -1.87 1.21 10.94
N ASP A 74 -2.76 2.06 11.44
CA ASP A 74 -4.19 1.75 11.41
C ASP A 74 -4.85 2.30 10.13
N CYS A 75 -6.18 2.13 10.00
CA CYS A 75 -6.87 2.50 8.78
C CYS A 75 -6.78 4.00 8.46
N SER A 76 -6.92 4.86 9.45
CA SER A 76 -6.81 6.32 9.28
C SER A 76 -5.36 6.79 9.28
N GLY A 77 -4.52 6.20 10.13
CA GLY A 77 -3.11 6.53 10.26
C GLY A 77 -2.31 6.33 8.98
N LEU A 78 -2.77 5.41 8.11
CA LEU A 78 -2.16 5.20 6.80
C LEU A 78 -2.18 6.48 5.95
N GLY A 79 -3.35 7.08 5.74
CA GLY A 79 -3.46 8.33 4.97
C GLY A 79 -3.01 9.55 5.77
N MET A 80 -3.32 9.59 7.07
CA MET A 80 -3.01 10.73 7.93
C MET A 80 -1.52 11.00 8.06
N TYR A 81 -0.67 9.98 8.10
CA TYR A 81 0.77 10.19 8.14
C TYR A 81 1.25 11.03 6.97
N TRP A 82 0.82 10.71 5.75
CA TRP A 82 1.20 11.47 4.57
C TRP A 82 0.64 12.90 4.59
N LEU A 83 -0.64 13.03 4.91
CA LEU A 83 -1.32 14.33 4.95
C LEU A 83 -0.74 15.26 6.02
N GLN A 84 -0.33 14.72 7.15
CA GLN A 84 0.11 15.46 8.31
C GLN A 84 1.62 15.64 8.34
N ASN A 85 2.39 14.58 8.17
CA ASN A 85 3.84 14.59 8.39
C ASN A 85 4.67 14.77 7.12
N VAL A 86 4.12 14.38 5.96
CA VAL A 86 4.82 14.55 4.67
C VAL A 86 4.42 15.85 3.99
N LYS A 87 3.12 16.13 3.93
CA LYS A 87 2.61 17.31 3.22
C LYS A 87 2.20 18.48 4.12
N HIS A 88 2.09 18.26 5.43
CA HIS A 88 1.71 19.28 6.42
C HIS A 88 0.35 19.96 6.14
N LEU A 89 -0.58 19.24 5.50
CA LEU A 89 -1.89 19.74 5.10
C LEU A 89 -2.88 19.73 6.26
N TYR A 90 -2.75 18.76 7.18
CA TYR A 90 -3.65 18.64 8.32
C TYR A 90 -2.90 18.83 9.64
N LYS A 91 -3.60 19.46 10.61
CA LYS A 91 -3.13 19.61 11.99
C LYS A 91 -3.95 18.68 12.90
N GLY A 92 -3.28 18.06 13.86
CA GLY A 92 -3.92 17.16 14.82
C GLY A 92 -4.27 15.79 14.23
N ASP A 93 -4.47 14.82 15.11
CA ASP A 93 -4.84 13.44 14.73
C ASP A 93 -6.28 13.37 14.21
N ALA A 94 -6.54 12.45 13.30
CA ALA A 94 -7.87 12.22 12.73
C ALA A 94 -8.13 10.73 12.58
N ASN A 95 -9.22 10.25 13.15
CA ASN A 95 -9.74 8.92 12.94
C ASN A 95 -10.62 8.85 11.67
N ALA A 96 -11.07 7.66 11.30
CA ALA A 96 -11.91 7.46 10.12
C ALA A 96 -13.16 8.36 10.10
N ASN A 97 -13.79 8.58 11.26
CA ASN A 97 -14.98 9.43 11.34
C ASN A 97 -14.66 10.92 11.13
N THR A 98 -13.54 11.40 11.64
CA THR A 98 -13.08 12.76 11.36
C THR A 98 -12.74 12.93 9.88
N MET A 99 -12.14 11.91 9.26
CA MET A 99 -11.80 11.93 7.83
C MET A 99 -13.06 11.88 6.95
N LEU A 100 -14.11 11.16 7.36
CA LEU A 100 -15.41 11.20 6.67
C LEU A 100 -15.97 12.63 6.64
N GLY A 101 -15.87 13.37 7.75
CA GLY A 101 -16.30 14.77 7.82
C GLY A 101 -15.46 15.76 6.99
N ARG A 102 -14.41 15.28 6.31
CA ARG A 102 -13.56 16.04 5.39
C ARG A 102 -13.73 15.59 3.93
N CYS A 103 -14.84 14.93 3.65
CA CYS A 103 -15.21 14.56 2.29
C CYS A 103 -16.45 15.32 1.86
N SER A 104 -16.43 15.78 0.61
CA SER A 104 -17.56 16.32 -0.11
C SER A 104 -18.18 15.26 -1.02
N ASP A 105 -19.35 15.56 -1.61
CA ASP A 105 -20.06 14.70 -2.57
C ASP A 105 -20.26 13.25 -2.09
N LEU A 106 -20.63 13.10 -0.82
CA LEU A 106 -20.87 11.80 -0.22
C LEU A 106 -22.00 11.06 -0.92
N THR A 107 -21.74 9.83 -1.35
CA THR A 107 -22.73 8.98 -2.04
C THR A 107 -22.65 7.53 -1.55
N ARG A 108 -23.69 6.74 -1.89
CA ARG A 108 -23.77 5.30 -1.65
C ARG A 108 -24.14 4.54 -2.92
N THR A 109 -24.38 5.23 -3.99
CA THR A 109 -24.93 4.69 -5.24
C THR A 109 -23.95 4.76 -6.39
N ASP A 110 -23.37 5.94 -6.62
CA ASP A 110 -22.43 6.12 -7.71
C ASP A 110 -21.08 5.47 -7.33
N PRO A 111 -20.47 4.67 -8.22
CA PRO A 111 -19.22 4.01 -7.90
C PRO A 111 -18.12 5.04 -7.61
N PRO A 112 -17.29 4.81 -6.58
CA PRO A 112 -16.17 5.69 -6.30
C PRO A 112 -15.14 5.61 -7.42
N LYS A 113 -14.39 6.69 -7.59
CA LYS A 113 -13.33 6.81 -8.58
C LYS A 113 -11.98 6.95 -7.90
N LYS A 114 -10.93 6.92 -8.69
CA LYS A 114 -9.56 7.19 -8.25
C LYS A 114 -9.49 8.42 -7.34
N GLY A 115 -8.86 8.27 -6.18
CA GLY A 115 -8.68 9.34 -5.20
C GLY A 115 -9.81 9.49 -4.18
N TRP A 116 -10.96 8.85 -4.40
CA TRP A 116 -12.04 8.86 -3.42
C TRP A 116 -11.67 8.08 -2.18
N TRP A 117 -12.25 8.48 -1.03
CA TRP A 117 -12.16 7.72 0.20
C TRP A 117 -13.45 6.96 0.45
N VAL A 118 -13.34 5.72 0.91
CA VAL A 118 -14.46 4.81 1.17
C VAL A 118 -14.49 4.45 2.65
N PHE A 119 -15.68 4.38 3.24
CA PHE A 119 -15.84 4.22 4.68
C PHE A 119 -16.82 3.11 5.02
N ARG A 120 -16.51 2.37 6.09
CA ARG A 120 -17.48 1.53 6.81
C ARG A 120 -18.00 2.31 7.99
N GLN A 121 -19.31 2.25 8.19
CA GLN A 121 -19.99 2.89 9.32
C GLN A 121 -20.60 1.83 10.24
N ASP A 122 -20.71 2.14 11.52
CA ASP A 122 -21.54 1.41 12.46
C ASP A 122 -23.02 1.83 12.34
N ASP A 123 -23.89 1.21 13.15
CA ASP A 123 -25.34 1.45 13.12
C ASP A 123 -25.71 2.90 13.51
N SER A 124 -24.80 3.65 14.13
CA SER A 124 -25.00 5.07 14.44
C SER A 124 -24.60 6.00 13.29
N GLY A 125 -24.05 5.46 12.19
CA GLY A 125 -23.54 6.21 11.07
C GLY A 125 -22.10 6.73 11.26
N LYS A 126 -21.44 6.37 12.37
CA LYS A 126 -20.06 6.76 12.65
C LYS A 126 -19.09 5.89 11.82
N ALA A 127 -18.17 6.53 11.10
CA ALA A 127 -17.16 5.79 10.35
C ALA A 127 -16.17 5.09 11.31
N THR A 128 -16.02 3.78 11.10
CA THR A 128 -15.16 2.89 11.89
C THR A 128 -13.96 2.38 11.12
N HIS A 129 -13.98 2.53 9.79
CA HIS A 129 -12.90 2.12 8.90
C HIS A 129 -12.85 3.00 7.66
N ILE A 130 -11.67 3.12 7.05
CA ILE A 130 -11.43 3.89 5.83
C ILE A 130 -10.52 3.11 4.88
N GLY A 131 -10.80 3.21 3.58
CA GLY A 131 -9.94 2.80 2.47
C GLY A 131 -9.80 3.93 1.46
N TYR A 132 -8.80 3.82 0.60
CA TYR A 132 -8.38 4.86 -0.34
C TYR A 132 -8.36 4.30 -1.76
N MET A 133 -9.24 4.80 -2.64
CA MET A 133 -9.27 4.37 -4.04
C MET A 133 -7.99 4.80 -4.76
N VAL A 134 -7.26 3.84 -5.30
CA VAL A 134 -6.03 4.10 -6.08
C VAL A 134 -6.27 4.11 -7.57
N ASP A 135 -7.34 3.48 -8.00
CA ASP A 135 -7.98 3.60 -9.31
C ASP A 135 -9.50 3.40 -9.18
N ASP A 136 -10.23 3.20 -10.28
CA ASP A 136 -11.68 3.10 -10.26
C ASP A 136 -12.20 1.73 -9.75
N ASP A 137 -11.34 0.72 -9.65
CA ASP A 137 -11.70 -0.64 -9.22
C ASP A 137 -11.03 -1.06 -7.90
N TRP A 138 -9.87 -0.48 -7.56
CA TRP A 138 -9.04 -0.95 -6.47
C TRP A 138 -8.76 0.13 -5.43
N LEU A 139 -8.67 -0.30 -4.20
CA LEU A 139 -8.34 0.56 -3.06
C LEU A 139 -7.20 -0.04 -2.23
N VAL A 140 -6.48 0.82 -1.53
CA VAL A 140 -5.51 0.45 -0.50
C VAL A 140 -6.14 0.70 0.86
N GLU A 141 -6.04 -0.25 1.77
CA GLU A 141 -6.53 -0.16 3.14
C GLU A 141 -5.57 -0.83 4.14
N ALA A 142 -5.42 -0.27 5.33
CA ALA A 142 -4.86 -1.01 6.45
C ALA A 142 -5.99 -1.87 7.04
N LYS A 143 -6.13 -3.10 6.51
CA LYS A 143 -7.32 -3.95 6.64
C LYS A 143 -7.47 -4.58 8.02
N GLY A 144 -6.37 -4.74 8.73
CA GLY A 144 -6.38 -5.34 10.06
C GLY A 144 -5.15 -6.19 10.33
N ARG A 145 -5.07 -6.71 11.56
CA ARG A 145 -3.85 -7.32 12.13
C ARG A 145 -3.36 -8.56 11.38
N LYS A 146 -4.29 -9.36 10.81
CA LYS A 146 -3.96 -10.55 10.02
C LYS A 146 -3.52 -10.24 8.58
N TYR A 147 -3.77 -9.02 8.11
CA TYR A 147 -3.62 -8.66 6.69
C TYR A 147 -2.61 -7.54 6.45
N GLY A 148 -2.46 -6.61 7.41
CA GLY A 148 -1.65 -5.41 7.22
C GLY A 148 -2.29 -4.44 6.22
N VAL A 149 -1.46 -3.70 5.51
CA VAL A 149 -1.84 -2.83 4.40
C VAL A 149 -1.93 -3.64 3.12
N VAL A 150 -3.09 -3.62 2.49
CA VAL A 150 -3.41 -4.45 1.31
C VAL A 150 -4.10 -3.65 0.22
N VAL A 151 -4.00 -4.17 -1.00
CA VAL A 151 -4.87 -3.78 -2.10
C VAL A 151 -6.13 -4.65 -2.06
N THR A 152 -7.29 -4.04 -2.15
CA THR A 152 -8.59 -4.72 -2.15
C THR A 152 -9.41 -4.25 -3.36
N LYS A 153 -10.07 -5.17 -4.06
CA LYS A 153 -11.03 -4.78 -5.10
C LYS A 153 -12.24 -4.14 -4.45
N PHE A 154 -12.67 -3.00 -4.96
CA PHE A 154 -13.87 -2.34 -4.45
C PHE A 154 -15.11 -3.20 -4.69
N ALA A 155 -15.94 -3.34 -3.66
CA ALA A 155 -17.26 -3.94 -3.76
C ALA A 155 -18.22 -3.13 -2.86
N ALA A 156 -19.22 -2.50 -3.46
CA ALA A 156 -20.13 -1.57 -2.77
C ALA A 156 -20.80 -2.17 -1.51
N LYS A 157 -21.07 -3.48 -1.51
CA LYS A 157 -21.63 -4.19 -0.35
C LYS A 157 -20.75 -4.20 0.91
N ASP A 158 -19.45 -3.97 0.74
CA ASP A 158 -18.47 -4.02 1.83
C ASP A 158 -18.21 -2.63 2.44
N TRP A 159 -18.82 -1.59 1.86
CA TRP A 159 -18.63 -0.19 2.26
C TRP A 159 -19.96 0.51 2.48
N SER A 160 -20.00 1.47 3.38
CA SER A 160 -21.24 2.17 3.76
C SER A 160 -21.44 3.47 3.01
N VAL A 161 -20.38 4.21 2.74
CA VAL A 161 -20.42 5.53 2.08
C VAL A 161 -19.02 5.86 1.55
N TRP A 162 -18.96 6.68 0.52
CA TRP A 162 -17.71 7.19 -0.05
C TRP A 162 -17.88 8.60 -0.60
N GLY A 163 -16.78 9.31 -0.77
CA GLY A 163 -16.81 10.70 -1.24
C GLY A 163 -15.43 11.22 -1.63
N ILE A 164 -15.43 12.45 -2.12
CA ILE A 164 -14.22 13.16 -2.54
C ILE A 164 -13.60 13.84 -1.32
N PRO A 165 -12.34 13.52 -0.94
CA PRO A 165 -11.68 14.25 0.13
C PRO A 165 -11.40 15.71 -0.27
N ASP A 166 -11.70 16.64 0.63
CA ASP A 166 -11.57 18.08 0.37
C ASP A 166 -10.17 18.47 -0.10
N VAL A 167 -9.16 17.77 0.42
CA VAL A 167 -7.74 18.01 0.07
C VAL A 167 -7.39 17.70 -1.39
N PHE A 168 -8.19 16.88 -2.06
CA PHE A 168 -8.02 16.51 -3.47
C PHE A 168 -9.20 16.94 -4.33
N TYR A 169 -10.14 17.73 -3.77
CA TYR A 169 -11.40 18.05 -4.44
C TYR A 169 -11.18 18.66 -5.83
N ASP A 170 -10.34 19.66 -5.91
CA ASP A 170 -10.08 20.35 -7.18
C ASP A 170 -9.43 19.43 -8.24
N GLU A 171 -8.51 18.54 -7.81
CA GLU A 171 -7.85 17.60 -8.72
C GLU A 171 -8.80 16.49 -9.22
N ILE A 172 -9.82 16.14 -8.43
CA ILE A 172 -10.78 15.07 -8.75
C ILE A 172 -12.01 15.62 -9.48
N ALA A 173 -12.59 16.74 -8.99
CA ALA A 173 -13.80 17.33 -9.55
C ALA A 173 -13.52 18.11 -10.84
N TYR A 174 -12.34 18.70 -10.94
CA TYR A 174 -11.89 19.49 -12.09
C TYR A 174 -10.52 18.98 -12.58
N PRO A 175 -10.45 17.73 -13.07
CA PRO A 175 -9.18 17.20 -13.54
C PRO A 175 -8.66 18.10 -14.66
N GLU A 176 -7.40 18.55 -14.54
CA GLU A 176 -6.73 19.23 -15.65
C GLU A 176 -6.88 18.37 -16.91
N PRO A 177 -7.16 18.95 -18.08
CA PRO A 177 -7.19 18.18 -19.31
C PRO A 177 -5.88 17.41 -19.43
N VAL A 178 -5.98 16.08 -19.43
CA VAL A 178 -4.83 15.21 -19.59
C VAL A 178 -4.10 15.65 -20.84
N PRO A 179 -2.83 16.12 -20.77
CA PRO A 179 -2.06 16.37 -21.97
C PRO A 179 -2.15 15.13 -22.87
N PRO A 180 -2.27 15.27 -24.20
CA PRO A 180 -2.30 14.10 -25.06
C PRO A 180 -1.15 13.17 -24.65
N GLU A 181 -1.51 11.95 -24.32
CA GLU A 181 -0.57 10.94 -23.88
C GLU A 181 0.63 10.94 -24.84
N PRO A 182 1.88 11.06 -24.36
CA PRO A 182 3.01 10.93 -25.26
C PRO A 182 2.80 9.63 -26.02
N PRO A 183 3.09 9.54 -27.32
CA PRO A 183 2.89 8.34 -28.11
C PRO A 183 3.46 7.14 -27.33
N GLU A 184 2.63 6.12 -27.13
CA GLU A 184 3.01 4.93 -26.38
C GLU A 184 4.45 4.52 -26.75
N PRO A 185 5.38 4.41 -25.77
CA PRO A 185 6.72 3.95 -26.10
C PRO A 185 6.57 2.60 -26.82
N GLU A 186 7.27 2.43 -27.94
CA GLU A 186 7.23 1.19 -28.71
C GLU A 186 7.31 -0.02 -27.76
N PRO A 187 6.46 -1.03 -27.92
CA PRO A 187 6.33 -2.13 -26.99
C PRO A 187 7.70 -2.75 -26.71
N LYS A 188 8.17 -2.63 -25.47
CA LYS A 188 9.44 -3.23 -25.07
C LYS A 188 9.26 -4.75 -25.12
N THR A 189 10.08 -5.41 -25.92
CA THR A 189 9.96 -6.84 -26.17
C THR A 189 10.36 -7.73 -24.99
N LYS A 190 11.01 -7.16 -23.97
CA LYS A 190 11.49 -7.92 -22.81
C LYS A 190 11.10 -7.25 -21.49
N TYR A 191 10.74 -8.09 -20.54
CA TYR A 191 10.38 -7.67 -19.17
C TYR A 191 11.12 -8.52 -18.15
N ALA A 192 11.45 -7.92 -17.01
CA ALA A 192 11.89 -8.63 -15.83
C ALA A 192 10.67 -9.02 -14.99
N GLU A 193 10.32 -10.30 -14.94
CA GLU A 193 9.22 -10.84 -14.15
C GLU A 193 9.74 -11.37 -12.81
N VAL A 194 9.08 -10.97 -11.71
CA VAL A 194 9.42 -11.39 -10.36
C VAL A 194 8.84 -12.77 -10.07
N ILE A 195 9.69 -13.76 -9.90
CA ILE A 195 9.29 -15.13 -9.53
C ILE A 195 9.66 -15.46 -8.08
N GLY A 196 10.58 -14.72 -7.48
CA GLY A 196 10.87 -14.79 -6.06
C GLY A 196 9.76 -14.19 -5.22
N LYS A 197 9.49 -14.74 -4.04
CA LYS A 197 8.38 -14.31 -3.16
C LYS A 197 8.38 -12.81 -2.86
N SER A 198 9.58 -12.24 -2.66
CA SER A 198 9.81 -10.81 -2.45
C SER A 198 11.20 -10.44 -2.94
N VAL A 199 11.30 -9.47 -3.82
CA VAL A 199 12.55 -9.04 -4.44
C VAL A 199 12.70 -7.53 -4.29
N ARG A 200 13.87 -7.07 -3.84
CA ARG A 200 14.15 -5.64 -3.68
C ARG A 200 14.50 -5.00 -5.01
N VAL A 201 13.81 -3.93 -5.35
CA VAL A 201 14.21 -3.00 -6.40
C VAL A 201 15.08 -1.92 -5.77
N ARG A 202 16.19 -1.57 -6.41
CA ARG A 202 17.23 -0.73 -5.83
C ARG A 202 17.58 0.44 -6.76
N SER A 203 18.17 1.48 -6.17
CA SER A 203 18.64 2.67 -6.88
C SER A 203 20.02 2.49 -7.55
N SER A 204 20.64 1.32 -7.44
CA SER A 204 21.88 0.98 -8.11
C SER A 204 21.95 -0.53 -8.35
N ASP A 205 22.80 -0.96 -9.25
CA ASP A 205 23.06 -2.34 -9.64
C ASP A 205 23.87 -3.14 -8.59
N SER A 206 23.70 -2.83 -7.33
CA SER A 206 24.43 -3.40 -6.19
C SER A 206 23.49 -3.78 -5.05
N VAL A 207 23.87 -4.82 -4.28
CA VAL A 207 23.19 -5.18 -3.03
C VAL A 207 23.25 -4.09 -1.96
N LEU A 208 24.18 -3.14 -2.10
CA LEU A 208 24.33 -1.97 -1.21
C LEU A 208 23.46 -0.79 -1.64
N GLY A 209 22.90 -0.80 -2.86
CA GLY A 209 21.98 0.23 -3.31
C GLY A 209 20.76 0.36 -2.41
N ARG A 210 20.27 1.60 -2.22
CA ARG A 210 19.07 1.85 -1.43
C ARG A 210 17.88 1.10 -2.03
N THR A 211 17.14 0.38 -1.20
CA THR A 211 15.87 -0.24 -1.63
C THR A 211 14.86 0.86 -1.94
N GLN A 212 14.37 0.88 -3.16
CA GLN A 212 13.32 1.80 -3.61
C GLN A 212 11.94 1.25 -3.23
N PHE A 213 11.70 -0.02 -3.56
CA PHE A 213 10.50 -0.74 -3.16
C PHE A 213 10.74 -2.26 -3.19
N ILE A 214 9.74 -3.04 -2.79
CA ILE A 214 9.79 -4.51 -2.83
C ILE A 214 8.77 -4.99 -3.85
N ALA A 215 9.24 -5.73 -4.84
CA ALA A 215 8.41 -6.38 -5.84
C ALA A 215 8.09 -7.82 -5.42
N HIS A 216 6.92 -8.34 -5.80
CA HIS A 216 6.40 -9.61 -5.34
C HIS A 216 5.94 -10.51 -6.49
N ASN A 217 5.90 -11.81 -6.24
CA ASN A 217 5.29 -12.77 -7.15
C ASN A 217 3.80 -13.01 -6.84
N GLU A 218 3.11 -13.67 -7.76
CA GLU A 218 1.70 -14.03 -7.62
C GLU A 218 1.40 -14.81 -6.32
N ALA A 219 2.28 -15.72 -5.92
CA ALA A 219 2.11 -16.51 -4.70
C ALA A 219 2.10 -15.63 -3.43
N TRP A 220 2.87 -14.53 -3.42
CA TRP A 220 2.86 -13.56 -2.32
C TRP A 220 1.50 -12.83 -2.24
N TYR A 221 0.97 -12.40 -3.37
CA TYR A 221 -0.34 -11.75 -3.47
C TYR A 221 -1.48 -12.70 -3.11
N LYS A 222 -1.47 -13.92 -3.67
CA LYS A 222 -2.47 -14.96 -3.38
C LYS A 222 -2.53 -15.33 -1.90
N ALA A 223 -1.39 -15.42 -1.22
CA ALA A 223 -1.34 -15.70 0.22
C ALA A 223 -2.02 -14.60 1.08
N ARG A 224 -2.30 -13.44 0.50
CA ARG A 224 -2.97 -12.29 1.13
C ARG A 224 -4.37 -12.02 0.60
N GLY A 225 -4.90 -12.94 -0.24
CA GLY A 225 -6.21 -12.81 -0.83
C GLY A 225 -6.30 -11.79 -1.97
N ILE A 226 -5.14 -11.38 -2.52
CA ILE A 226 -5.06 -10.41 -3.60
C ILE A 226 -4.97 -11.17 -4.93
N GLN A 227 -5.83 -10.85 -5.88
CA GLN A 227 -5.72 -11.31 -7.26
C GLN A 227 -4.78 -10.39 -8.03
N HIS A 228 -3.52 -10.76 -8.10
CA HIS A 228 -2.48 -10.06 -8.83
C HIS A 228 -1.47 -11.08 -9.35
N GLY A 229 -0.98 -10.88 -10.57
CA GLY A 229 0.07 -11.72 -11.12
C GLY A 229 1.44 -11.45 -10.50
N ASN A 230 2.49 -11.96 -11.11
CA ASN A 230 3.84 -11.55 -10.77
C ASN A 230 4.07 -10.09 -11.16
N ASP A 231 4.78 -9.33 -10.32
CA ASP A 231 5.25 -8.00 -10.74
C ASP A 231 6.17 -8.14 -11.95
N THR A 232 5.95 -7.31 -12.95
CA THR A 232 6.72 -7.29 -14.19
C THR A 232 7.12 -5.87 -14.52
N PHE A 233 8.36 -5.70 -14.97
CA PHE A 233 8.95 -4.40 -15.27
C PHE A 233 9.57 -4.44 -16.66
N PRO A 234 9.33 -3.44 -17.54
CA PRO A 234 10.04 -3.32 -18.81
C PRO A 234 11.55 -3.32 -18.57
N LEU A 235 12.26 -4.09 -19.39
CA LEU A 235 13.73 -4.17 -19.34
C LEU A 235 14.31 -3.00 -20.15
N VAL A 236 15.06 -2.13 -19.48
CA VAL A 236 15.81 -1.04 -20.12
C VAL A 236 17.17 -1.55 -20.60
N GLY A 237 17.81 -2.40 -19.79
CA GLY A 237 19.12 -2.93 -20.11
C GLY A 237 19.64 -3.92 -19.08
N ILE A 238 20.88 -4.35 -19.26
CA ILE A 238 21.62 -5.15 -18.30
C ILE A 238 22.85 -4.35 -17.90
N ALA A 239 22.96 -4.02 -16.60
CA ALA A 239 24.10 -3.30 -16.07
C ALA A 239 25.39 -4.13 -16.16
N PRO A 240 26.57 -3.52 -16.14
CA PRO A 240 27.86 -4.24 -16.15
C PRO A 240 28.01 -5.28 -15.04
N SER A 241 27.34 -5.08 -13.90
CA SER A 241 27.25 -6.03 -12.78
C SER A 241 26.37 -7.26 -13.09
N GLY A 242 25.67 -7.27 -14.23
CA GLY A 242 24.71 -8.31 -14.62
C GLY A 242 23.31 -8.12 -14.04
N TRP A 243 23.04 -7.03 -13.30
CA TRP A 243 21.69 -6.72 -12.83
C TRP A 243 20.82 -6.20 -13.98
N TYR A 244 19.51 -6.49 -13.91
CA TYR A 244 18.55 -5.91 -14.82
C TYR A 244 18.25 -4.47 -14.44
N GLN A 245 18.50 -3.54 -15.35
CA GLN A 245 17.98 -2.19 -15.29
C GLN A 245 16.55 -2.21 -15.81
N ILE A 246 15.63 -1.73 -15.00
CA ILE A 246 14.20 -1.79 -15.28
C ILE A 246 13.59 -0.40 -15.28
N GLU A 247 12.52 -0.22 -16.02
CA GLU A 247 11.74 1.00 -16.04
C GLU A 247 10.73 0.98 -14.89
N THR A 248 10.68 2.07 -14.16
CA THR A 248 9.72 2.32 -13.09
C THR A 248 9.37 3.82 -13.11
N ASP A 249 8.44 4.25 -12.28
CA ASP A 249 8.13 5.67 -12.02
C ASP A 249 9.23 6.42 -11.26
N ARG A 250 10.36 5.77 -11.01
CA ARG A 250 11.51 6.32 -10.29
C ARG A 250 12.71 6.45 -11.22
N ASP A 251 13.63 7.31 -10.84
CA ASP A 251 14.96 7.36 -11.45
C ASP A 251 15.60 5.97 -11.43
N GLU A 252 16.71 5.77 -12.10
CA GLU A 252 17.40 4.50 -12.27
C GLU A 252 17.01 3.39 -11.28
N SER A 253 16.38 2.33 -11.78
CA SER A 253 15.89 1.21 -10.97
C SER A 253 16.51 -0.10 -11.42
N TYR A 254 16.94 -0.90 -10.46
CA TYR A 254 17.65 -2.16 -10.72
C TYR A 254 17.04 -3.30 -9.93
N ILE A 255 16.91 -4.47 -10.57
CA ILE A 255 16.46 -5.71 -9.95
C ILE A 255 17.48 -6.82 -10.22
N THR A 256 17.62 -7.78 -9.30
CA THR A 256 18.57 -8.88 -9.47
C THR A 256 18.22 -9.75 -10.66
N SER A 257 19.21 -10.14 -11.44
CA SER A 257 19.09 -11.10 -12.55
C SER A 257 19.17 -12.56 -12.11
N LYS A 258 19.34 -12.85 -10.82
CA LYS A 258 19.42 -14.23 -10.32
C LYS A 258 18.13 -14.99 -10.60
N THR A 259 18.23 -16.08 -11.35
CA THR A 259 17.09 -16.85 -11.89
C THR A 259 16.13 -17.43 -10.84
N LYS A 260 16.53 -17.51 -9.58
CA LYS A 260 15.63 -17.90 -8.50
C LYS A 260 14.69 -16.75 -8.03
N TYR A 261 14.92 -15.53 -8.49
CA TYR A 261 14.15 -14.35 -8.09
C TYR A 261 13.43 -13.67 -9.25
N THR A 262 14.06 -13.64 -10.43
CA THR A 262 13.53 -12.99 -11.62
C THR A 262 13.81 -13.84 -12.85
N LYS A 263 12.96 -13.70 -13.85
CA LYS A 263 13.18 -14.24 -15.20
C LYS A 263 12.86 -13.17 -16.24
N LEU A 264 13.46 -13.27 -17.41
CA LEU A 264 13.07 -12.48 -18.58
C LEU A 264 11.88 -13.15 -19.27
N VAL A 265 10.90 -12.34 -19.63
CA VAL A 265 9.74 -12.75 -20.43
C VAL A 265 9.57 -11.79 -21.60
N GLU A 266 9.06 -12.28 -22.72
CA GLU A 266 8.64 -11.47 -23.87
C GLU A 266 7.11 -11.32 -23.80
N LYS A 267 6.63 -10.08 -24.01
CA LYS A 267 5.20 -9.76 -24.04
C LYS A 267 4.87 -8.94 -25.28
#